data_79bdac519de065bee2c13c66fa7c6dab
#
_entry.id   79bdac519de065bee2c13c66fa7c6dab
#
_cell.length_a   1.000
_cell.length_b   1.000
_cell.length_c   1.000
_cell.angle_alpha   90.00
_cell.angle_beta   90.00
_cell.angle_gamma   90.00
#
_symmetry.space_group_name_H-M   'P 1'
#
loop_
_entity.id
_entity.type
_entity.pdbx_description
1 polymer ?
#
loop_
_entity_poly.entity_id
_entity_poly.type
_entity_poly.pdbx_seq_one_letter_code
_entity_poly.pdbx_strand_id
1 'polypeptide(L)'
;MDGMPDAIAWRDVGSIDDIPPLGARVVVAPGGNIAVFRTGDDRIFAVDDRCPHKGGPLSQGIVHGARVTCPLHNWMVDLASGEAVAPDSGCTRTIPVRLDGRRILLSIQTGA
;
A
#
# COMPACT_ATOMS: atom_id res chain seq x y z
N MET A 1 -21.14 -3.75 -21.73
CA MET A 1 -21.06 -3.70 -21.18
C MET A 1 -20.92 -3.46 -20.52
N ASP A 2 -20.80 -3.58 -20.51
CA ASP A 2 -20.65 -3.47 -19.92
C ASP A 2 -20.71 -3.10 -18.99
N GLY A 3 -20.80 -3.19 -19.23
CA GLY A 3 -21.25 -2.64 -18.04
C GLY A 3 -20.36 -2.73 -16.84
N MET A 4 -19.24 -2.28 -16.93
CA MET A 4 -18.36 -2.16 -15.77
C MET A 4 -18.16 -0.70 -15.51
N PRO A 5 -19.19 -0.04 -15.15
CA PRO A 5 -19.13 1.40 -15.04
C PRO A 5 -18.12 1.88 -14.03
N ASP A 6 -17.94 1.12 -12.99
CA ASP A 6 -17.05 1.59 -11.93
C ASP A 6 -15.64 1.27 -12.20
N ALA A 7 -15.40 0.88 -13.36
CA ALA A 7 -14.09 0.72 -13.91
C ALA A 7 -12.98 0.71 -12.88
N ILE A 8 -12.90 -0.35 -12.15
CA ILE A 8 -11.69 -0.62 -11.40
C ILE A 8 -10.71 -1.13 -12.43
N ALA A 9 -9.70 -0.36 -12.70
CA ALA A 9 -8.69 -0.74 -13.66
C ALA A 9 -7.42 -1.15 -12.94
N TRP A 10 -6.76 -2.18 -13.48
CA TRP A 10 -5.43 -2.54 -13.03
C TRP A 10 -4.45 -1.58 -13.67
N ARG A 11 -3.81 -0.78 -12.86
CA ARG A 11 -2.88 0.24 -13.33
C ARG A 11 -1.45 -0.17 -13.02
N ASP A 12 -0.61 -0.17 -14.04
CA ASP A 12 0.82 -0.45 -13.89
C ASP A 12 1.47 0.75 -13.20
N VAL A 13 2.10 0.51 -12.07
CA VAL A 13 2.74 1.58 -11.30
C VAL A 13 4.26 1.40 -11.21
N GLY A 14 4.81 0.49 -11.97
CA GLY A 14 6.25 0.30 -12.03
C GLY A 14 6.66 -1.14 -11.79
N SER A 15 7.95 -1.34 -11.61
CA SER A 15 8.54 -2.65 -11.35
C SER A 15 8.85 -2.81 -9.87
N ILE A 16 8.88 -4.07 -9.42
CA ILE A 16 9.39 -4.40 -8.08
C ILE A 16 10.78 -3.80 -7.91
N ASP A 17 11.59 -3.79 -8.98
CA ASP A 17 12.96 -3.30 -8.93
C ASP A 17 13.05 -1.79 -8.70
N ASP A 18 11.95 -1.07 -8.86
CA ASP A 18 11.90 0.37 -8.59
C ASP A 18 11.82 0.66 -7.09
N ILE A 19 11.58 -0.37 -6.29
CA ILE A 19 11.47 -0.23 -4.84
C ILE A 19 12.59 -1.06 -4.22
N PRO A 20 13.44 -0.47 -3.37
CA PRO A 20 14.47 -1.28 -2.71
C PRO A 20 13.81 -2.25 -1.72
N PRO A 21 14.45 -3.40 -1.44
CA PRO A 21 13.93 -4.31 -0.42
C PRO A 21 13.71 -3.57 0.89
N LEU A 22 12.59 -3.87 1.56
CA LEU A 22 12.16 -3.21 2.79
C LEU A 22 11.87 -1.72 2.60
N GLY A 23 11.73 -1.29 1.35
CA GLY A 23 11.42 0.09 1.02
C GLY A 23 9.98 0.29 0.59
N ALA A 24 9.70 1.51 0.19
CA ALA A 24 8.37 1.89 -0.24
C ALA A 24 8.43 2.95 -1.33
N ARG A 25 7.35 3.05 -2.07
CA ARG A 25 7.15 4.07 -3.09
C ARG A 25 5.75 4.64 -2.93
N VAL A 26 5.61 5.93 -3.14
CA VAL A 26 4.32 6.60 -3.09
C VAL A 26 3.76 6.71 -4.50
N VAL A 27 2.51 6.30 -4.66
CA VAL A 27 1.76 6.46 -5.91
C VAL A 27 0.64 7.44 -5.65
N VAL A 28 0.59 8.49 -6.44
CA VAL A 28 -0.48 9.48 -6.31
C VAL A 28 -1.69 8.97 -7.08
N ALA A 29 -2.83 8.89 -6.41
CA ALA A 29 -4.06 8.39 -6.98
C ALA A 29 -5.20 9.37 -6.68
N PRO A 30 -6.33 9.27 -7.42
CA PRO A 30 -7.44 10.20 -7.19
C PRO A 30 -7.96 10.25 -5.77
N GLY A 31 -7.92 9.12 -5.07
CA GLY A 31 -8.40 9.07 -3.69
C GLY A 31 -7.36 9.42 -2.64
N GLY A 32 -6.15 9.78 -3.05
CA GLY A 32 -5.06 10.11 -2.15
C GLY A 32 -3.82 9.28 -2.45
N ASN A 33 -2.77 9.50 -1.68
CA ASN A 33 -1.52 8.79 -1.88
C ASN A 33 -1.62 7.33 -1.42
N ILE A 34 -1.00 6.45 -2.19
CA ILE A 34 -0.91 5.03 -1.88
C ILE A 34 0.55 4.69 -1.62
N ALA A 35 0.81 4.01 -0.52
CA ALA A 35 2.16 3.52 -0.22
C ALA A 35 2.28 2.09 -0.73
N VAL A 36 3.25 1.84 -1.59
CA VAL A 36 3.54 0.51 -2.12
C VAL A 36 4.82 0.02 -1.47
N PHE A 37 4.73 -1.08 -0.75
CA PHE A 37 5.85 -1.61 0.03
C PHE A 37 6.40 -2.89 -0.59
N ARG A 38 7.70 -3.04 -0.51
CA ARG A 38 8.38 -4.28 -0.89
C ARG A 38 8.96 -4.90 0.38
N THR A 39 8.57 -6.14 0.67
CA THR A 39 9.11 -6.86 1.82
C THR A 39 10.48 -7.46 1.49
N GLY A 40 11.15 -7.99 2.52
CA GLY A 40 12.46 -8.61 2.32
C GLY A 40 12.41 -9.86 1.45
N ASP A 41 11.25 -10.51 1.35
CA ASP A 41 11.04 -11.69 0.50
C ASP A 41 10.30 -11.34 -0.79
N ASP A 42 10.36 -10.09 -1.21
CA ASP A 42 9.82 -9.58 -2.47
C ASP A 42 8.30 -9.65 -2.61
N ARG A 43 7.58 -9.68 -1.51
CA ARG A 43 6.15 -9.50 -1.56
C ARG A 43 5.83 -8.01 -1.67
N ILE A 44 4.75 -7.69 -2.36
CA ILE A 44 4.33 -6.32 -2.58
C ILE A 44 2.98 -6.11 -1.90
N PHE A 45 2.89 -5.07 -1.10
CA PHE A 45 1.64 -4.66 -0.48
C PHE A 45 1.39 -3.18 -0.76
N ALA A 46 0.13 -2.82 -0.88
CA ALA A 46 -0.25 -1.43 -1.09
C ALA A 46 -1.36 -1.05 -0.12
N VAL A 47 -1.18 0.07 0.54
CA VAL A 47 -2.17 0.62 1.48
C VAL A 47 -2.22 2.13 1.28
N ASP A 48 -3.27 2.76 1.78
CA ASP A 48 -3.29 4.22 1.83
C ASP A 48 -2.07 4.70 2.61
N ASP A 49 -1.43 5.76 2.13
CA ASP A 49 -0.24 6.30 2.79
C ASP A 49 -0.64 7.15 3.99
N ARG A 50 -1.37 6.54 4.90
CA ARG A 50 -1.89 7.20 6.10
C ARG A 50 -1.91 6.23 7.26
N CYS A 51 -1.23 6.61 8.33
CA CYS A 51 -1.31 5.85 9.56
C CYS A 51 -2.72 5.99 10.14
N PRO A 52 -3.36 4.90 10.58
CA PRO A 52 -4.69 4.99 11.16
C PRO A 52 -4.75 5.82 12.44
N HIS A 53 -3.61 6.05 13.06
CA HIS A 53 -3.55 6.84 14.29
C HIS A 53 -3.70 8.34 14.00
N LYS A 54 -2.78 8.92 13.27
CA LYS A 54 -2.77 10.37 13.04
C LYS A 54 -2.52 10.76 11.60
N GLY A 55 -2.69 9.83 10.69
CA GLY A 55 -2.53 10.13 9.28
C GLY A 55 -1.09 10.35 8.84
N GLY A 56 -0.12 9.94 9.64
CA GLY A 56 1.27 10.04 9.24
C GLY A 56 1.59 9.20 8.01
N PRO A 57 2.63 9.54 7.26
CA PRO A 57 2.93 8.82 6.02
C PRO A 57 3.56 7.47 6.32
N LEU A 58 2.81 6.39 6.12
CA LEU A 58 3.30 5.03 6.33
C LEU A 58 4.49 4.73 5.43
N SER A 59 4.55 5.35 4.25
CA SER A 59 5.68 5.16 3.33
C SER A 59 7.03 5.56 3.93
N GLN A 60 7.03 6.38 4.97
CA GLN A 60 8.23 6.78 5.68
C GLN A 60 8.57 5.84 6.82
N GLY A 61 7.77 4.82 7.04
CA GLY A 61 7.95 3.90 8.14
C GLY A 61 8.98 2.82 7.84
N ILE A 62 9.17 1.94 8.81
CA ILE A 62 10.13 0.85 8.71
C ILE A 62 9.38 -0.44 8.45
N VAL A 63 9.72 -1.11 7.35
CA VAL A 63 9.11 -2.39 6.98
C VAL A 63 9.88 -3.52 7.67
N HIS A 64 9.14 -4.44 8.27
CA HIS A 64 9.70 -5.65 8.82
C HIS A 64 8.67 -6.78 8.71
N GLY A 65 9.06 -7.86 8.03
CA GLY A 65 8.11 -8.90 7.67
C GLY A 65 7.02 -8.31 6.79
N ALA A 66 5.78 -8.59 7.11
CA ALA A 66 4.62 -8.04 6.40
C ALA A 66 3.96 -6.90 7.19
N ARG A 67 4.76 -6.14 7.92
CA ARG A 67 4.29 -5.02 8.74
C ARG A 67 5.13 -3.79 8.51
N VAL A 68 4.55 -2.64 8.84
CA VAL A 68 5.27 -1.38 8.82
C VAL A 68 5.08 -0.67 10.15
N THR A 69 6.16 -0.07 10.67
CA THR A 69 6.09 0.76 11.86
C THR A 69 5.98 2.20 11.43
N CYS A 70 4.88 2.85 11.82
CA CYS A 70 4.66 4.25 11.51
C CYS A 70 5.73 5.12 12.20
N PRO A 71 6.28 6.12 11.51
CA PRO A 71 7.29 6.99 12.11
C PRO A 71 6.75 7.86 13.24
N LEU A 72 5.42 8.02 13.30
CA LEU A 72 4.78 8.76 14.37
C LEU A 72 4.28 7.77 15.42
N HIS A 73 4.81 7.83 16.61
CA HIS A 73 4.37 7.04 17.78
C HIS A 73 4.56 5.53 17.65
N ASN A 74 5.31 5.07 16.66
CA ASN A 74 5.69 3.64 16.51
C ASN A 74 4.53 2.66 16.40
N TRP A 75 3.40 3.09 15.88
CA TRP A 75 2.31 2.17 15.62
C TRP A 75 2.72 1.20 14.53
N MET A 76 2.41 -0.08 14.74
CA MET A 76 2.62 -1.09 13.72
C MET A 76 1.33 -1.36 12.97
N VAL A 77 1.43 -1.48 11.66
CA VAL A 77 0.28 -1.78 10.79
C VAL A 77 0.61 -3.05 10.00
N ASP A 78 -0.33 -3.98 10.01
CA ASP A 78 -0.23 -5.19 9.19
C ASP A 78 -0.53 -4.81 7.73
N LEU A 79 0.42 -5.10 6.84
CA LEU A 79 0.28 -4.67 5.45
C LEU A 79 -0.75 -5.49 4.68
N ALA A 80 -1.00 -6.72 5.08
CA ALA A 80 -1.96 -7.56 4.39
C ALA A 80 -3.40 -7.16 4.73
N SER A 81 -3.67 -6.79 5.96
CA SER A 81 -5.02 -6.43 6.41
C SER A 81 -5.25 -4.94 6.52
N GLY A 82 -4.18 -4.15 6.63
CA GLY A 82 -4.28 -2.72 6.88
C GLY A 82 -4.60 -2.37 8.32
N GLU A 83 -4.65 -3.36 9.21
CA GLU A 83 -5.06 -3.15 10.59
C GLU A 83 -3.88 -2.85 11.48
N ALA A 84 -4.09 -1.95 12.44
CA ALA A 84 -3.10 -1.71 13.47
C ALA A 84 -2.95 -2.96 14.32
N VAL A 85 -1.70 -3.24 14.70
CA VAL A 85 -1.38 -4.39 15.55
C VAL A 85 -1.74 -4.04 16.99
N ALA A 86 -2.40 -4.99 17.69
CA ALA A 86 -2.77 -4.79 19.08
C ALA A 86 -1.54 -4.40 19.92
N PRO A 87 -1.71 -3.54 20.93
CA PRO A 87 -2.96 -3.07 21.50
C PRO A 87 -3.59 -1.89 20.79
N ASP A 88 -2.98 -1.39 19.74
CA ASP A 88 -3.53 -0.27 18.99
C ASP A 88 -4.74 -0.74 18.18
N SER A 89 -5.55 0.20 17.73
CA SER A 89 -6.72 -0.13 16.94
C SER A 89 -6.89 0.88 15.83
N GLY A 90 -7.54 0.45 14.76
CA GLY A 90 -7.76 1.26 13.58
C GLY A 90 -7.25 0.52 12.35
N CYS A 91 -7.55 1.06 11.20
CA CYS A 91 -7.11 0.46 9.95
C CYS A 91 -6.88 1.51 8.88
N THR A 92 -6.01 1.17 7.93
CA THR A 92 -5.83 1.93 6.72
C THR A 92 -6.35 1.06 5.57
N ARG A 93 -6.80 1.70 4.50
CA ARG A 93 -7.35 0.96 3.37
C ARG A 93 -6.25 0.21 2.64
N THR A 94 -6.49 -1.07 2.35
CA THR A 94 -5.59 -1.85 1.52
C THR A 94 -6.00 -1.72 0.06
N ILE A 95 -5.02 -1.76 -0.82
CA ILE A 95 -5.24 -1.68 -2.27
C ILE A 95 -4.83 -3.02 -2.86
N PRO A 96 -5.71 -3.69 -3.61
CA PRO A 96 -5.34 -4.95 -4.24
C PRO A 96 -4.13 -4.81 -5.14
N VAL A 97 -3.22 -5.76 -5.05
CA VAL A 97 -1.98 -5.79 -5.83
C VAL A 97 -1.98 -7.04 -6.70
N ARG A 98 -1.52 -6.87 -7.92
CA ARG A 98 -1.31 -7.98 -8.84
C ARG A 98 0.07 -7.83 -9.46
N LEU A 99 0.78 -8.93 -9.57
CA LEU A 99 2.09 -8.93 -10.20
C LEU A 99 2.00 -9.58 -11.57
N ASP A 100 2.55 -8.90 -12.56
CA ASP A 100 2.70 -9.46 -13.91
C ASP A 100 4.20 -9.52 -14.16
N GLY A 101 4.77 -10.70 -13.91
CA GLY A 101 6.21 -10.81 -13.84
C GLY A 101 6.74 -9.92 -12.72
N ARG A 102 7.54 -8.94 -13.07
CA ARG A 102 8.05 -7.98 -12.09
C ARG A 102 7.31 -6.64 -12.13
N ARG A 103 6.26 -6.53 -12.95
CA ARG A 103 5.45 -5.31 -12.99
C ARG A 103 4.41 -5.34 -11.87
N ILE A 104 4.22 -4.22 -11.25
CA ILE A 104 3.25 -4.05 -10.16
C ILE A 104 2.01 -3.40 -10.71
N LEU A 105 0.87 -4.05 -10.53
CA LEU A 105 -0.42 -3.51 -10.93
C LEU A 105 -1.25 -3.27 -9.68
N LEU A 106 -1.86 -2.10 -9.59
CA LEU A 106 -2.76 -1.76 -8.51
C LEU A 106 -4.18 -1.63 -9.02
N SER A 107 -5.13 -2.14 -8.26
CA SER A 107 -6.54 -1.96 -8.55
C SER A 107 -6.93 -0.58 -8.04
N ILE A 108 -6.91 0.40 -8.91
CA ILE A 108 -7.19 1.79 -8.58
C ILE A 108 -8.44 2.20 -9.35
N GLN A 109 -9.38 2.81 -8.64
CA GLN A 109 -10.54 3.36 -9.28
C GLN A 109 -10.08 4.51 -10.18
N THR A 110 -10.36 4.39 -11.46
CA THR A 110 -10.04 5.46 -12.38
C THR A 110 -11.11 6.51 -12.22
N GLY A 111 -10.80 7.52 -11.69
CA GLY A 111 -11.72 8.51 -11.34
C GLY A 111 -12.69 8.92 -12.37
N ALA A 112 -13.43 9.31 -12.58
CA ALA A 112 -14.25 9.79 -13.61
C ALA A 112 -15.18 10.85 -13.31
#